data_f370a6f9308fcd4350f9993ebf641136
#
_entry.id   f370a6f9308fcd4350f9993ebf641136
#
_cell.length_a   1.000
_cell.length_b   1.000
_cell.length_c   1.000
_cell.angle_alpha   90.00
_cell.angle_beta   90.00
_cell.angle_gamma   90.00
#
_symmetry.space_group_name_H-M   'P 1'
#
loop_
_entity.id
_entity.type
_entity.pdbx_description
1 polymer ?
#
loop_
_entity_poly.entity_id
_entity_poly.type
_entity_poly.pdbx_seq_one_letter_code
_entity_poly.pdbx_strand_id
1 'polypeptide(L)'
;MDKHALEPGIIPLLRLFAAARLFLVVLLAIGWIITNQGPFPPSALGDLIFTVGLFGMLFWQRAPILLGRFFLPLLIGLAIINTIVSQPGMLGSWMQGMNQPHAQFVSLVHSYPTLLVLVVVVAWQYSLRRLWFFCFLIGLFEILFYMLATPAERAALPLFASAFTMRVVSLPILGYVVAELVSRQRKQRKELEEAHQRLLHYAVTLEQLAVSRERNRLARELHDTLAHSLSAVAVQLEAVRSLWGRDPAKAQSLLDSSLLATRNGLGEARRALQ
;
A
#
# COMPACT_ATOMS: atom_id res chain seq x y z
N MET A 1 -13.39 1.27 -4.65
CA MET A 1 -12.03 0.81 -4.89
C MET A 1 -12.03 -0.06 -6.14
N ASP A 2 -11.32 0.36 -7.15
CA ASP A 2 -11.21 -0.37 -8.42
C ASP A 2 -10.59 -1.74 -8.17
N LYS A 3 -11.33 -2.82 -8.45
CA LYS A 3 -10.89 -4.22 -8.27
C LYS A 3 -9.66 -4.59 -9.12
N HIS A 4 -9.17 -3.66 -9.91
CA HIS A 4 -8.08 -3.86 -10.89
C HIS A 4 -6.84 -3.00 -10.62
N ALA A 5 -6.85 -2.15 -9.58
CA ALA A 5 -5.67 -1.37 -9.23
C ALA A 5 -4.55 -2.29 -8.73
N LEU A 6 -3.35 -2.06 -9.25
CA LEU A 6 -2.15 -2.77 -8.78
C LEU A 6 -1.91 -2.38 -7.31
N GLU A 7 -1.68 -3.38 -6.47
CA GLU A 7 -1.32 -3.14 -5.08
C GLU A 7 -0.02 -2.33 -4.98
N PRO A 8 0.02 -1.33 -4.09
CA PRO A 8 1.23 -0.55 -3.90
C PRO A 8 2.38 -1.44 -3.42
N GLY A 9 3.54 -1.34 -4.06
CA GLY A 9 4.74 -2.13 -3.73
C GLY A 9 5.07 -3.27 -4.69
N ILE A 10 4.13 -3.76 -5.52
CA ILE A 10 4.41 -4.83 -6.51
C ILE A 10 5.37 -4.35 -7.59
N ILE A 11 5.17 -3.16 -8.14
CA ILE A 11 6.02 -2.62 -9.21
C ILE A 11 7.46 -2.42 -8.75
N PRO A 12 7.77 -1.80 -7.60
CA PRO A 12 9.13 -1.72 -7.08
C PRO A 12 9.79 -3.08 -6.87
N LEU A 13 9.05 -4.06 -6.32
CA LEU A 13 9.55 -5.43 -6.13
C LEU A 13 9.92 -6.07 -7.45
N LEU A 14 9.06 -5.98 -8.46
CA LEU A 14 9.31 -6.52 -9.80
C LEU A 14 10.49 -5.82 -10.49
N ARG A 15 10.64 -4.52 -10.32
CA ARG A 15 11.79 -3.76 -10.85
C ARG A 15 13.10 -4.22 -10.22
N LEU A 16 13.12 -4.38 -8.90
CA LEU A 16 14.29 -4.87 -8.18
C LEU A 16 14.67 -6.27 -8.68
N PHE A 17 13.69 -7.17 -8.81
CA PHE A 17 13.93 -8.50 -9.32
C PHE A 17 14.43 -8.51 -10.77
N ALA A 18 13.80 -7.73 -11.66
CA ALA A 18 14.23 -7.63 -13.05
C ALA A 18 15.65 -7.08 -13.19
N ALA A 19 16.01 -6.08 -12.36
CA ALA A 19 17.36 -5.54 -12.32
C ALA A 19 18.39 -6.56 -11.81
N ALA A 20 18.08 -7.27 -10.72
CA ALA A 20 18.95 -8.32 -10.18
C ALA A 20 19.14 -9.48 -11.18
N ARG A 21 18.04 -9.88 -11.85
CA ARG A 21 18.11 -10.93 -12.88
C ARG A 21 18.93 -10.48 -14.09
N LEU A 22 18.71 -9.25 -14.58
CA LEU A 22 19.50 -8.72 -15.70
C LEU A 22 20.99 -8.68 -15.36
N PHE A 23 21.32 -8.22 -14.16
CA PHE A 23 22.70 -8.25 -13.66
C PHE A 23 23.31 -9.65 -13.67
N LEU A 24 22.56 -10.64 -13.16
CA LEU A 24 22.99 -12.04 -13.13
C LEU A 24 23.22 -12.60 -14.55
N VAL A 25 22.27 -12.38 -15.47
CA VAL A 25 22.37 -12.88 -16.85
C VAL A 25 23.57 -12.23 -17.58
N VAL A 26 23.79 -10.93 -17.38
CA VAL A 26 24.94 -10.23 -17.96
C VAL A 26 26.26 -10.75 -17.37
N LEU A 27 26.31 -10.98 -16.07
CA LEU A 27 27.50 -11.53 -15.40
C LEU A 27 27.85 -12.94 -15.90
N LEU A 28 26.83 -13.80 -16.09
CA LEU A 28 27.02 -15.13 -16.68
C LEU A 28 27.47 -15.06 -18.14
N ALA A 29 26.92 -14.14 -18.94
CA ALA A 29 27.35 -13.92 -20.31
C ALA A 29 28.81 -13.46 -20.41
N ILE A 30 29.25 -12.53 -19.55
CA ILE A 30 30.64 -12.08 -19.44
C ILE A 30 31.54 -13.25 -19.03
N GLY A 31 31.15 -14.05 -18.03
CA GLY A 31 31.88 -15.22 -17.60
C GLY A 31 32.08 -16.22 -18.74
N TRP A 32 31.03 -16.48 -19.55
CA TRP A 32 31.12 -17.35 -20.74
C TRP A 32 32.14 -16.84 -21.77
N ILE A 33 32.12 -15.53 -22.06
CA ILE A 33 33.06 -14.90 -23.01
C ILE A 33 34.50 -15.00 -22.51
N ILE A 34 34.74 -14.76 -21.21
CA ILE A 34 36.08 -14.80 -20.61
C ILE A 34 36.64 -16.23 -20.63
N THR A 35 35.81 -17.25 -20.34
CA THR A 35 36.22 -18.63 -20.30
C THR A 35 36.36 -19.28 -21.69
N ASN A 36 36.01 -18.54 -22.74
CA ASN A 36 36.14 -18.95 -24.16
C ASN A 36 35.56 -20.32 -24.46
N GLN A 37 34.39 -20.65 -23.92
CA GLN A 37 33.76 -21.98 -24.01
C GLN A 37 33.03 -22.24 -25.35
N GLY A 38 33.40 -21.54 -26.42
CA GLY A 38 32.80 -21.73 -27.75
C GLY A 38 31.61 -20.77 -28.04
N PRO A 39 30.80 -21.06 -29.07
CA PRO A 39 29.69 -20.19 -29.46
C PRO A 39 28.68 -20.05 -28.34
N PHE A 40 28.15 -18.83 -28.20
CA PHE A 40 27.17 -18.51 -27.17
C PHE A 40 25.88 -19.31 -27.36
N PRO A 41 25.37 -20.02 -26.33
CA PRO A 41 24.27 -20.94 -26.50
C PRO A 41 22.97 -20.15 -26.86
N PRO A 42 22.18 -20.66 -27.86
CA PRO A 42 20.95 -19.98 -28.29
C PRO A 42 19.92 -19.75 -27.16
N SER A 43 19.88 -20.68 -26.18
CA SER A 43 19.02 -20.54 -25.00
C SER A 43 19.39 -19.36 -24.10
N ALA A 44 20.70 -19.08 -23.95
CA ALA A 44 21.18 -17.94 -23.19
C ALA A 44 20.88 -16.59 -23.90
N LEU A 45 20.95 -16.58 -25.26
CA LEU A 45 20.50 -15.44 -26.05
C LEU A 45 18.99 -15.19 -25.87
N GLY A 46 18.18 -16.25 -25.90
CA GLY A 46 16.75 -16.16 -25.64
C GLY A 46 16.45 -15.59 -24.25
N ASP A 47 17.11 -16.10 -23.21
CA ASP A 47 16.95 -15.60 -21.83
C ASP A 47 17.39 -14.13 -21.69
N LEU A 48 18.47 -13.74 -22.34
CA LEU A 48 18.90 -12.34 -22.35
C LEU A 48 17.86 -11.42 -23.02
N ILE A 49 17.38 -11.78 -24.20
CA ILE A 49 16.36 -10.99 -24.94
C ILE A 49 15.09 -10.83 -24.10
N PHE A 50 14.58 -11.92 -23.52
CA PHE A 50 13.39 -11.89 -22.68
C PHE A 50 13.60 -11.10 -21.40
N THR A 51 14.76 -11.23 -20.75
CA THR A 51 15.09 -10.48 -19.54
C THR A 51 15.20 -8.99 -19.82
N VAL A 52 15.81 -8.59 -20.93
CA VAL A 52 15.88 -7.19 -21.38
C VAL A 52 14.49 -6.67 -21.72
N GLY A 53 13.65 -7.45 -22.39
CA GLY A 53 12.27 -7.09 -22.71
C GLY A 53 11.43 -6.89 -21.45
N LEU A 54 11.55 -7.79 -20.48
CA LEU A 54 10.88 -7.70 -19.17
C LEU A 54 11.33 -6.47 -18.38
N PHE A 55 12.64 -6.22 -18.36
CA PHE A 55 13.23 -5.03 -17.74
C PHE A 55 12.70 -3.75 -18.41
N GLY A 56 12.75 -3.67 -19.73
CA GLY A 56 12.24 -2.52 -20.50
C GLY A 56 10.76 -2.24 -20.21
N MET A 57 9.91 -3.29 -20.19
CA MET A 57 8.50 -3.17 -19.89
C MET A 57 8.24 -2.67 -18.46
N LEU A 58 9.01 -3.10 -17.46
CA LEU A 58 8.86 -2.71 -16.07
C LEU A 58 9.38 -1.28 -15.78
N PHE A 59 10.42 -0.85 -16.51
CA PHE A 59 10.97 0.49 -16.34
C PHE A 59 10.28 1.54 -17.23
N TRP A 60 9.52 1.13 -18.24
CA TRP A 60 8.71 2.03 -19.04
C TRP A 60 7.50 2.54 -18.25
N GLN A 61 7.57 3.78 -17.78
CA GLN A 61 6.58 4.37 -16.88
C GLN A 61 5.14 4.40 -17.47
N ARG A 62 5.01 4.41 -18.79
CA ARG A 62 3.71 4.42 -19.47
C ARG A 62 3.10 3.02 -19.66
N ALA A 63 3.87 1.96 -19.52
CA ALA A 63 3.39 0.58 -19.74
C ALA A 63 2.21 0.19 -18.82
N PRO A 64 2.22 0.46 -17.50
CA PRO A 64 1.08 0.17 -16.64
C PRO A 64 -0.18 0.97 -17.00
N ILE A 65 0.00 2.20 -17.52
CA ILE A 65 -1.11 3.08 -17.92
C ILE A 65 -1.75 2.59 -19.23
N LEU A 66 -0.93 2.24 -20.22
CA LEU A 66 -1.37 1.77 -21.54
C LEU A 66 -2.05 0.40 -21.48
N LEU A 67 -1.47 -0.53 -20.72
CA LEU A 67 -1.95 -1.92 -20.63
C LEU A 67 -3.02 -2.10 -19.54
N GLY A 68 -3.14 -1.16 -18.59
CA GLY A 68 -4.14 -1.19 -17.54
C GLY A 68 -4.24 -2.56 -16.85
N ARG A 69 -5.44 -3.17 -16.89
CA ARG A 69 -5.71 -4.50 -16.28
C ARG A 69 -4.93 -5.66 -16.88
N PHE A 70 -4.42 -5.52 -18.10
CA PHE A 70 -3.69 -6.57 -18.79
C PHE A 70 -2.18 -6.56 -18.50
N PHE A 71 -1.67 -5.49 -17.87
CA PHE A 71 -0.25 -5.33 -17.59
C PHE A 71 0.34 -6.51 -16.80
N LEU A 72 -0.26 -6.86 -15.68
CA LEU A 72 0.24 -7.94 -14.82
C LEU A 72 0.08 -9.33 -15.43
N PRO A 73 -1.09 -9.72 -16.00
CA PRO A 73 -1.24 -10.99 -16.71
C PRO A 73 -0.24 -11.15 -17.87
N LEU A 74 0.00 -10.10 -18.63
CA LEU A 74 0.94 -10.11 -19.74
C LEU A 74 2.38 -10.28 -19.26
N LEU A 75 2.74 -9.59 -18.17
CA LEU A 75 4.06 -9.72 -17.54
C LEU A 75 4.29 -11.13 -16.99
N ILE A 76 3.28 -11.72 -16.33
CA ILE A 76 3.32 -13.10 -15.86
C ILE A 76 3.46 -14.07 -17.04
N GLY A 77 2.67 -13.89 -18.11
CA GLY A 77 2.74 -14.69 -19.32
C GLY A 77 4.13 -14.65 -19.97
N LEU A 78 4.70 -13.44 -20.11
CA LEU A 78 6.05 -13.24 -20.66
C LEU A 78 7.12 -13.95 -19.81
N ALA A 79 7.01 -13.85 -18.49
CA ALA A 79 7.95 -14.50 -17.58
C ALA A 79 7.83 -16.05 -17.61
N ILE A 80 6.63 -16.59 -17.80
CA ILE A 80 6.41 -18.02 -18.01
C ILE A 80 7.05 -18.46 -19.34
N ILE A 81 6.79 -17.75 -20.44
CA ILE A 81 7.39 -18.02 -21.74
C ILE A 81 8.91 -18.01 -21.64
N ASN A 82 9.48 -17.02 -20.95
CA ASN A 82 10.91 -16.97 -20.71
C ASN A 82 11.41 -18.20 -19.95
N THR A 83 10.70 -18.65 -18.93
CA THR A 83 11.06 -19.85 -18.16
C THR A 83 11.05 -21.11 -19.05
N ILE A 84 10.14 -21.18 -20.02
CA ILE A 84 10.06 -22.27 -20.99
C ILE A 84 11.21 -22.23 -21.98
N VAL A 85 11.47 -21.06 -22.56
CA VAL A 85 12.50 -20.86 -23.59
C VAL A 85 13.92 -21.04 -23.03
N SER A 86 14.13 -20.64 -21.77
CA SER A 86 15.43 -20.78 -21.10
C SER A 86 15.75 -22.22 -20.65
N GLN A 87 14.82 -23.17 -20.84
CA GLN A 87 15.13 -24.58 -20.59
C GLN A 87 15.96 -25.19 -21.74
N PRO A 88 17.21 -25.69 -21.49
CA PRO A 88 18.12 -26.13 -22.54
C PRO A 88 17.60 -27.30 -23.35
N GLY A 89 16.67 -28.10 -22.80
CA GLY A 89 16.11 -29.26 -23.48
C GLY A 89 15.24 -28.96 -24.69
N MET A 90 14.52 -27.83 -24.70
CA MET A 90 13.56 -27.53 -25.78
C MET A 90 14.20 -26.97 -27.06
N LEU A 91 15.19 -26.11 -26.93
CA LEU A 91 15.86 -25.50 -28.10
C LEU A 91 17.24 -26.12 -28.38
N GLY A 92 17.93 -26.57 -27.35
CA GLY A 92 19.27 -27.15 -27.46
C GLY A 92 19.28 -28.55 -28.06
N SER A 93 18.32 -29.42 -27.74
CA SER A 93 18.21 -30.78 -28.31
C SER A 93 17.82 -30.78 -29.80
N TRP A 94 17.09 -29.74 -30.24
CA TRP A 94 16.74 -29.54 -31.65
C TRP A 94 17.91 -29.05 -32.50
N MET A 95 18.84 -28.30 -31.91
CA MET A 95 19.93 -27.63 -32.64
C MET A 95 21.31 -28.26 -32.46
N GLN A 96 21.55 -29.04 -31.42
CA GLN A 96 22.86 -29.61 -31.16
C GLN A 96 22.71 -30.94 -30.38
N GLY A 97 22.86 -32.07 -30.92
CA GLY A 97 22.86 -33.39 -30.25
C GLY A 97 23.76 -33.52 -29.01
N MET A 98 23.80 -32.55 -28.14
CA MET A 98 24.64 -32.48 -26.95
C MET A 98 23.93 -33.04 -25.72
N ASN A 99 24.35 -34.26 -25.41
CA ASN A 99 23.99 -35.02 -24.23
C ASN A 99 24.78 -34.52 -23.01
N GLN A 100 24.27 -33.46 -22.29
CA GLN A 100 24.91 -33.06 -21.05
C GLN A 100 23.88 -32.98 -19.90
N PRO A 101 23.83 -33.98 -18.99
CA PRO A 101 22.92 -33.99 -17.84
C PRO A 101 23.11 -32.82 -16.89
N HIS A 102 24.32 -32.24 -16.83
CA HIS A 102 24.60 -31.04 -16.04
C HIS A 102 23.87 -29.76 -16.54
N ALA A 103 23.68 -29.65 -17.87
CA ALA A 103 22.99 -28.47 -18.43
C ALA A 103 21.51 -28.42 -18.01
N GLN A 104 20.86 -29.56 -17.86
CA GLN A 104 19.47 -29.66 -17.39
C GLN A 104 19.32 -29.25 -15.92
N PHE A 105 20.25 -29.69 -15.06
CA PHE A 105 20.24 -29.29 -13.65
C PHE A 105 20.42 -27.78 -13.50
N VAL A 106 21.37 -27.20 -14.22
CA VAL A 106 21.62 -25.75 -14.20
C VAL A 106 20.37 -24.97 -14.64
N SER A 107 19.65 -25.41 -15.67
CA SER A 107 18.43 -24.76 -16.13
C SER A 107 17.27 -24.85 -15.13
N LEU A 108 17.14 -26.04 -14.50
CA LEU A 108 16.13 -26.23 -13.46
C LEU A 108 16.36 -25.29 -12.26
N VAL A 109 17.62 -25.12 -11.86
CA VAL A 109 17.99 -24.19 -10.79
C VAL A 109 17.81 -22.74 -11.23
N HIS A 110 18.15 -22.40 -12.48
CA HIS A 110 18.06 -21.04 -13.01
C HIS A 110 16.60 -20.53 -13.13
N SER A 111 15.66 -21.39 -13.49
CA SER A 111 14.24 -21.03 -13.61
C SER A 111 13.51 -20.86 -12.26
N TYR A 112 14.04 -21.45 -11.18
CA TYR A 112 13.42 -21.43 -9.85
C TYR A 112 13.18 -20.00 -9.28
N PRO A 113 14.15 -19.09 -9.31
CA PRO A 113 13.93 -17.72 -8.82
C PRO A 113 12.82 -16.97 -9.55
N THR A 114 12.67 -17.22 -10.87
CA THR A 114 11.61 -16.60 -11.66
C THR A 114 10.24 -17.10 -11.24
N LEU A 115 10.09 -18.43 -11.11
CA LEU A 115 8.84 -19.04 -10.66
C LEU A 115 8.50 -18.58 -9.23
N LEU A 116 9.48 -18.47 -8.35
CA LEU A 116 9.31 -18.00 -6.99
C LEU A 116 8.74 -16.57 -6.96
N VAL A 117 9.33 -15.65 -7.74
CA VAL A 117 8.81 -14.27 -7.81
C VAL A 117 7.43 -14.22 -8.43
N LEU A 118 7.15 -15.01 -9.44
CA LEU A 118 5.81 -15.12 -10.04
C LEU A 118 4.78 -15.59 -9.00
N VAL A 119 5.10 -16.61 -8.21
CA VAL A 119 4.24 -17.10 -7.12
C VAL A 119 4.01 -16.01 -6.07
N VAL A 120 5.04 -15.27 -5.68
CA VAL A 120 4.92 -14.15 -4.75
C VAL A 120 4.01 -13.06 -5.31
N VAL A 121 4.16 -12.70 -6.58
CA VAL A 121 3.31 -11.69 -7.25
C VAL A 121 1.86 -12.14 -7.32
N VAL A 122 1.63 -13.40 -7.69
CA VAL A 122 0.27 -13.98 -7.74
C VAL A 122 -0.34 -14.04 -6.33
N ALA A 123 0.43 -14.43 -5.32
CA ALA A 123 -0.01 -14.46 -3.93
C ALA A 123 -0.36 -13.06 -3.39
N TRP A 124 0.40 -12.05 -3.81
CA TRP A 124 0.18 -10.66 -3.40
C TRP A 124 -1.07 -10.04 -4.04
N GLN A 125 -1.24 -10.22 -5.36
CA GLN A 125 -2.29 -9.54 -6.13
C GLN A 125 -3.62 -10.30 -6.14
N TYR A 126 -3.56 -11.63 -6.11
CA TYR A 126 -4.72 -12.47 -6.36
C TYR A 126 -5.18 -13.25 -5.11
N SER A 127 -6.34 -13.88 -5.22
CA SER A 127 -6.89 -14.73 -4.14
C SER A 127 -6.14 -16.07 -4.04
N LEU A 128 -6.20 -16.70 -2.85
CA LEU A 128 -5.64 -18.03 -2.59
C LEU A 128 -6.06 -19.10 -3.61
N ARG A 129 -7.33 -19.06 -4.09
CA ARG A 129 -7.81 -20.01 -5.12
C ARG A 129 -7.04 -19.89 -6.43
N ARG A 130 -6.72 -18.64 -6.86
CA ARG A 130 -5.93 -18.39 -8.08
C ARG A 130 -4.47 -18.78 -7.89
N LEU A 131 -3.93 -18.60 -6.70
CA LEU A 131 -2.58 -19.05 -6.35
C LEU A 131 -2.45 -20.58 -6.47
N TRP A 132 -3.37 -21.34 -5.88
CA TRP A 132 -3.38 -22.80 -5.98
C TRP A 132 -3.53 -23.27 -7.42
N PHE A 133 -4.41 -22.64 -8.20
CA PHE A 133 -4.57 -22.94 -9.63
C PHE A 133 -3.27 -22.67 -10.41
N PHE A 134 -2.59 -21.56 -10.11
CA PHE A 134 -1.31 -21.21 -10.72
C PHE A 134 -0.21 -22.23 -10.39
N CYS A 135 -0.07 -22.60 -9.12
CA CYS A 135 0.89 -23.64 -8.70
C CYS A 135 0.59 -25.00 -9.35
N PHE A 136 -0.69 -25.38 -9.47
CA PHE A 136 -1.12 -26.58 -10.16
C PHE A 136 -0.74 -26.56 -11.64
N LEU A 137 -0.95 -25.43 -12.33
CA LEU A 137 -0.55 -25.28 -13.73
C LEU A 137 0.97 -25.41 -13.93
N ILE A 138 1.77 -24.84 -13.02
CA ILE A 138 3.23 -24.99 -13.07
C ILE A 138 3.61 -26.48 -12.94
N GLY A 139 3.06 -27.17 -11.95
CA GLY A 139 3.34 -28.60 -11.75
C GLY A 139 2.90 -29.47 -12.94
N LEU A 140 1.71 -29.20 -13.49
CA LEU A 140 1.21 -29.90 -14.69
C LEU A 140 2.11 -29.66 -15.90
N PHE A 141 2.54 -28.43 -16.10
CA PHE A 141 3.46 -28.06 -17.18
C PHE A 141 4.80 -28.80 -17.06
N GLU A 142 5.39 -28.87 -15.86
CA GLU A 142 6.64 -29.57 -15.62
C GLU A 142 6.51 -31.07 -15.87
N ILE A 143 5.39 -31.68 -15.46
CA ILE A 143 5.14 -33.13 -15.75
C ILE A 143 5.00 -33.34 -17.26
N LEU A 144 4.24 -32.50 -17.96
CA LEU A 144 4.05 -32.56 -19.39
C LEU A 144 5.39 -32.42 -20.14
N PHE A 145 6.21 -31.45 -19.72
CA PHE A 145 7.54 -31.25 -20.25
C PHE A 145 8.42 -32.45 -20.09
N TYR A 146 8.42 -33.08 -18.91
CA TYR A 146 9.17 -34.33 -18.66
C TYR A 146 8.68 -35.51 -19.53
N MET A 147 7.36 -35.61 -19.76
CA MET A 147 6.80 -36.64 -20.61
C MET A 147 7.21 -36.49 -22.09
N LEU A 148 7.40 -35.28 -22.56
CA LEU A 148 7.86 -34.94 -23.90
C LEU A 148 9.38 -35.04 -24.05
N ALA A 149 10.12 -35.15 -22.94
CA ALA A 149 11.59 -35.27 -22.94
C ALA A 149 12.09 -36.52 -23.64
N THR A 150 13.28 -36.42 -24.24
CA THR A 150 13.94 -37.55 -24.93
C THR A 150 14.34 -38.66 -23.95
N PRO A 151 14.56 -39.91 -24.42
CA PRO A 151 15.02 -40.97 -23.53
C PRO A 151 16.33 -40.70 -22.79
N ALA A 152 17.24 -39.93 -23.41
CA ALA A 152 18.49 -39.52 -22.80
C ALA A 152 18.27 -38.50 -21.67
N GLU A 153 17.32 -37.60 -21.84
CA GLU A 153 16.92 -36.61 -20.79
C GLU A 153 16.22 -37.32 -19.63
N ARG A 154 15.46 -38.36 -19.88
CA ARG A 154 14.82 -39.22 -18.85
C ARG A 154 15.84 -39.99 -17.99
N ALA A 155 17.04 -40.20 -18.46
CA ALA A 155 18.11 -40.79 -17.65
C ALA A 155 18.51 -39.94 -16.45
N ALA A 156 18.21 -38.61 -16.46
CA ALA A 156 18.39 -37.69 -15.35
C ALA A 156 17.20 -37.69 -14.35
N LEU A 157 16.36 -38.72 -14.35
CA LEU A 157 15.16 -38.88 -13.51
C LEU A 157 15.36 -38.48 -12.02
N PRO A 158 16.45 -38.94 -11.34
CA PRO A 158 16.63 -38.60 -9.93
C PRO A 158 16.80 -37.07 -9.69
N LEU A 159 17.54 -36.40 -10.57
CA LEU A 159 17.77 -34.96 -10.50
C LEU A 159 16.48 -34.18 -10.81
N PHE A 160 15.75 -34.62 -11.85
CA PHE A 160 14.45 -34.05 -12.18
C PHE A 160 13.46 -34.21 -11.02
N ALA A 161 13.35 -35.43 -10.46
CA ALA A 161 12.45 -35.70 -9.34
C ALA A 161 12.75 -34.86 -8.12
N SER A 162 14.04 -34.64 -7.78
CA SER A 162 14.43 -33.79 -6.66
C SER A 162 14.09 -32.32 -6.91
N ALA A 163 14.35 -31.77 -8.10
CA ALA A 163 14.01 -30.40 -8.45
C ALA A 163 12.49 -30.20 -8.55
N PHE A 164 11.76 -31.16 -9.10
CA PHE A 164 10.30 -31.16 -9.16
C PHE A 164 9.69 -31.19 -7.77
N THR A 165 10.09 -32.09 -6.88
CA THR A 165 9.59 -32.17 -5.51
C THR A 165 9.88 -30.88 -4.75
N MET A 166 11.10 -30.31 -4.89
CA MET A 166 11.44 -29.03 -4.30
C MET A 166 10.48 -27.91 -4.73
N ARG A 167 10.16 -27.82 -6.03
CA ARG A 167 9.25 -26.78 -6.57
C ARG A 167 7.82 -27.00 -6.16
N VAL A 168 7.29 -28.21 -6.32
CA VAL A 168 5.90 -28.54 -5.98
C VAL A 168 5.59 -28.37 -4.50
N VAL A 169 6.59 -28.52 -3.64
CA VAL A 169 6.42 -28.31 -2.19
C VAL A 169 6.69 -26.88 -1.78
N SER A 170 7.84 -26.31 -2.19
CA SER A 170 8.28 -25.00 -1.70
C SER A 170 7.49 -23.84 -2.26
N LEU A 171 7.12 -23.84 -3.55
CA LEU A 171 6.39 -22.73 -4.17
C LEU A 171 4.99 -22.52 -3.58
N PRO A 172 4.14 -23.56 -3.40
CA PRO A 172 2.86 -23.40 -2.74
C PRO A 172 2.96 -22.97 -1.28
N ILE A 173 3.93 -23.53 -0.53
CA ILE A 173 4.14 -23.13 0.87
C ILE A 173 4.50 -21.65 0.96
N LEU A 174 5.49 -21.21 0.17
CA LEU A 174 5.89 -19.82 0.14
C LEU A 174 4.75 -18.90 -0.31
N GLY A 175 4.05 -19.30 -1.37
CA GLY A 175 2.89 -18.57 -1.87
C GLY A 175 1.79 -18.44 -0.81
N TYR A 176 1.50 -19.49 -0.06
CA TYR A 176 0.56 -19.48 1.05
C TYR A 176 1.00 -18.52 2.17
N VAL A 177 2.26 -18.62 2.60
CA VAL A 177 2.82 -17.73 3.64
C VAL A 177 2.71 -16.26 3.22
N VAL A 178 3.09 -15.95 1.98
CA VAL A 178 2.98 -14.57 1.44
C VAL A 178 1.53 -14.12 1.38
N ALA A 179 0.62 -14.94 0.88
CA ALA A 179 -0.80 -14.62 0.80
C ALA A 179 -1.41 -14.36 2.18
N GLU A 180 -1.05 -15.18 3.19
CA GLU A 180 -1.48 -15.00 4.58
C GLU A 180 -0.93 -13.70 5.18
N LEU A 181 0.36 -13.40 4.99
CA LEU A 181 0.97 -12.16 5.46
C LEU A 181 0.31 -10.93 4.84
N VAL A 182 0.08 -10.94 3.52
CA VAL A 182 -0.61 -9.86 2.80
C VAL A 182 -2.05 -9.71 3.29
N SER A 183 -2.76 -10.82 3.52
CA SER A 183 -4.11 -10.81 4.06
C SER A 183 -4.17 -10.16 5.45
N ARG A 184 -3.25 -10.53 6.34
CA ARG A 184 -3.13 -9.91 7.68
C ARG A 184 -2.79 -8.43 7.59
N GLN A 185 -1.85 -8.04 6.74
CA GLN A 185 -1.49 -6.65 6.54
C GLN A 185 -2.67 -5.81 6.03
N ARG A 186 -3.47 -6.34 5.08
CA ARG A 186 -4.68 -5.68 4.59
C ARG A 186 -5.72 -5.50 5.70
N LYS A 187 -5.88 -6.51 6.56
CA LYS A 187 -6.80 -6.44 7.70
C LYS A 187 -6.36 -5.36 8.69
N GLN A 188 -5.09 -5.36 9.07
CA GLN A 188 -4.52 -4.35 9.98
C GLN A 188 -4.65 -2.92 9.43
N ARG A 189 -4.42 -2.72 8.13
CA ARG A 189 -4.62 -1.41 7.48
C ARG A 189 -6.06 -0.94 7.57
N LYS A 190 -7.04 -1.83 7.37
CA LYS A 190 -8.46 -1.49 7.50
C LYS A 190 -8.82 -1.13 8.93
N GLU A 191 -8.37 -1.93 9.91
CA GLU A 191 -8.61 -1.66 11.33
C GLU A 191 -8.00 -0.32 11.75
N LEU A 192 -6.80 0.00 11.27
CA LEU A 192 -6.13 1.27 11.52
C LEU A 192 -6.91 2.45 10.90
N GLU A 193 -7.37 2.30 9.66
CA GLU A 193 -8.18 3.32 8.98
C GLU A 193 -9.49 3.59 9.73
N GLU A 194 -10.20 2.54 10.14
CA GLU A 194 -11.42 2.65 10.95
C GLU A 194 -11.15 3.31 12.31
N ALA A 195 -10.05 2.94 12.98
CA ALA A 195 -9.65 3.57 14.24
C ALA A 195 -9.32 5.06 14.04
N HIS A 196 -8.63 5.40 12.96
CA HIS A 196 -8.31 6.78 12.62
C HIS A 196 -9.59 7.63 12.37
N GLN A 197 -10.54 7.08 11.60
CA GLN A 197 -11.82 7.76 11.38
C GLN A 197 -12.61 7.98 12.68
N ARG A 198 -12.61 7.00 13.60
CA ARG A 198 -13.23 7.15 14.92
C ARG A 198 -12.55 8.25 15.72
N LEU A 199 -11.21 8.31 15.73
CA LEU A 199 -10.46 9.36 16.43
C LEU A 199 -10.79 10.76 15.89
N LEU A 200 -10.87 10.92 14.57
CA LEU A 200 -11.29 12.20 13.95
C LEU A 200 -12.70 12.60 14.40
N HIS A 201 -13.64 11.65 14.41
CA HIS A 201 -15.00 11.92 14.88
C HIS A 201 -15.02 12.34 16.36
N TYR A 202 -14.26 11.67 17.22
CA TYR A 202 -14.13 12.07 18.62
C TYR A 202 -13.52 13.46 18.78
N ALA A 203 -12.47 13.78 18.01
CA ALA A 203 -11.85 15.11 18.06
C ALA A 203 -12.86 16.23 17.74
N VAL A 204 -13.63 16.08 16.65
CA VAL A 204 -14.67 17.03 16.27
C VAL A 204 -15.75 17.16 17.36
N THR A 205 -16.16 16.03 17.94
CA THR A 205 -17.18 16.04 19.00
C THR A 205 -16.67 16.73 20.28
N LEU A 206 -15.41 16.48 20.65
CA LEU A 206 -14.78 17.14 21.79
C LEU A 206 -14.64 18.66 21.57
N GLU A 207 -14.28 19.09 20.37
CA GLU A 207 -14.22 20.50 20.00
C GLU A 207 -15.59 21.17 20.14
N GLN A 208 -16.65 20.53 19.59
CA GLN A 208 -18.03 21.05 19.74
C GLN A 208 -18.47 21.15 21.20
N LEU A 209 -18.13 20.14 22.02
CA LEU A 209 -18.42 20.15 23.45
C LEU A 209 -17.64 21.26 24.18
N ALA A 210 -16.37 21.49 23.83
CA ALA A 210 -15.55 22.54 24.40
C ALA A 210 -16.15 23.92 24.07
N VAL A 211 -16.50 24.16 22.80
CA VAL A 211 -17.15 25.41 22.36
C VAL A 211 -18.49 25.60 23.07
N SER A 212 -19.32 24.57 23.19
CA SER A 212 -20.61 24.65 23.88
C SER A 212 -20.43 24.96 25.37
N ARG A 213 -19.47 24.31 26.04
CA ARG A 213 -19.15 24.57 27.45
C ARG A 213 -18.69 26.01 27.66
N GLU A 214 -17.82 26.50 26.81
CA GLU A 214 -17.30 27.84 26.88
C GLU A 214 -18.41 28.87 26.66
N ARG A 215 -19.28 28.64 25.66
CA ARG A 215 -20.44 29.48 25.43
C ARG A 215 -21.39 29.53 26.64
N ASN A 216 -21.63 28.40 27.30
CA ASN A 216 -22.47 28.33 28.50
C ASN A 216 -21.78 28.96 29.70
N ARG A 217 -20.46 28.94 29.83
CA ARG A 217 -19.69 29.64 30.85
C ARG A 217 -19.81 31.14 30.66
N LEU A 218 -19.55 31.63 29.44
CA LEU A 218 -19.67 33.05 29.10
C LEU A 218 -21.08 33.57 29.30
N ALA A 219 -22.12 32.82 28.93
CA ALA A 219 -23.51 33.20 29.14
C ALA A 219 -23.85 33.38 30.64
N ARG A 220 -23.35 32.52 31.52
CA ARG A 220 -23.52 32.65 32.97
C ARG A 220 -22.76 33.84 33.50
N GLU A 221 -21.51 34.05 33.13
CA GLU A 221 -20.69 35.17 33.56
C GLU A 221 -21.30 36.53 33.14
N LEU A 222 -21.83 36.58 31.92
CA LEU A 222 -22.57 37.77 31.45
C LEU A 222 -23.88 37.98 32.23
N HIS A 223 -24.61 36.90 32.51
CA HIS A 223 -25.85 36.97 33.28
C HIS A 223 -25.60 37.52 34.68
N ASP A 224 -24.58 37.00 35.36
CA ASP A 224 -24.19 37.39 36.73
C ASP A 224 -23.74 38.86 36.75
N THR A 225 -22.94 39.30 35.78
CA THR A 225 -22.48 40.68 35.65
C THR A 225 -23.64 41.67 35.39
N LEU A 226 -24.53 41.28 34.45
CA LEU A 226 -25.72 42.10 34.15
C LEU A 226 -26.70 42.15 35.33
N ALA A 227 -26.95 41.01 36.00
CA ALA A 227 -27.84 40.96 37.16
C ALA A 227 -27.30 41.82 38.30
N HIS A 228 -26.01 41.80 38.57
CA HIS A 228 -25.37 42.63 39.58
C HIS A 228 -25.45 44.10 39.22
N SER A 229 -25.15 44.47 37.98
CA SER A 229 -25.24 45.88 37.51
C SER A 229 -26.67 46.45 37.55
N LEU A 230 -27.66 45.64 37.10
CA LEU A 230 -29.07 46.03 37.14
C LEU A 230 -29.58 46.18 38.57
N SER A 231 -29.18 45.30 39.48
CA SER A 231 -29.54 45.40 40.89
C SER A 231 -28.96 46.67 41.54
N ALA A 232 -27.72 47.03 41.24
CA ALA A 232 -27.09 48.23 41.70
C ALA A 232 -27.84 49.54 41.20
N VAL A 233 -28.20 49.50 39.91
CA VAL A 233 -28.99 50.61 39.30
C VAL A 233 -30.37 50.71 39.93
N ALA A 234 -31.05 49.57 40.22
CA ALA A 234 -32.37 49.61 40.89
C ALA A 234 -32.29 50.21 42.27
N VAL A 235 -31.29 49.87 43.09
CA VAL A 235 -31.07 50.48 44.41
C VAL A 235 -30.78 51.96 44.31
N GLN A 236 -29.97 52.40 43.36
CA GLN A 236 -29.66 53.79 43.13
C GLN A 236 -30.91 54.59 42.73
N LEU A 237 -31.78 54.07 41.85
CA LEU A 237 -33.02 54.67 41.43
C LEU A 237 -34.02 54.79 42.59
N GLU A 238 -34.08 53.81 43.49
CA GLU A 238 -34.86 53.86 44.71
C GLU A 238 -34.37 54.99 45.63
N ALA A 239 -33.06 55.15 45.78
CA ALA A 239 -32.46 56.25 46.53
C ALA A 239 -32.78 57.61 45.89
N VAL A 240 -32.69 57.76 44.58
CA VAL A 240 -33.10 58.93 43.83
C VAL A 240 -34.57 59.31 44.16
N ARG A 241 -35.47 58.29 44.08
CA ARG A 241 -36.90 58.49 44.38
C ARG A 241 -37.16 59.01 45.81
N SER A 242 -36.41 58.52 46.78
CA SER A 242 -36.52 58.91 48.16
C SER A 242 -36.00 60.33 48.46
N LEU A 243 -35.00 60.78 47.70
CA LEU A 243 -34.34 62.04 47.84
C LEU A 243 -35.00 63.20 47.05
N TRP A 244 -35.80 62.84 45.99
CA TRP A 244 -36.35 63.81 45.04
C TRP A 244 -37.12 64.98 45.69
N GLY A 245 -37.83 64.74 46.78
CA GLY A 245 -38.59 65.75 47.51
C GLY A 245 -37.85 66.46 48.69
N ARG A 246 -36.64 65.94 49.05
CA ARG A 246 -35.87 66.39 50.22
C ARG A 246 -34.56 67.08 49.86
N ASP A 247 -33.88 66.58 48.83
CA ASP A 247 -32.61 67.10 48.33
C ASP A 247 -32.50 66.89 46.84
N PRO A 248 -33.09 67.76 45.98
CA PRO A 248 -33.10 67.63 44.54
C PRO A 248 -31.71 67.61 43.90
N ALA A 249 -30.75 68.34 44.45
CA ALA A 249 -29.39 68.41 43.91
C ALA A 249 -28.66 67.02 44.06
N LYS A 250 -28.84 66.40 45.20
CA LYS A 250 -28.29 65.10 45.49
C LYS A 250 -28.98 63.99 44.69
N ALA A 251 -30.30 64.12 44.49
CA ALA A 251 -31.07 63.22 43.65
C ALA A 251 -30.58 63.23 42.17
N GLN A 252 -30.31 64.43 41.65
CA GLN A 252 -29.82 64.60 40.29
C GLN A 252 -28.43 64.07 40.12
N SER A 253 -27.50 64.30 41.05
CA SER A 253 -26.14 63.70 41.02
C SER A 253 -26.16 62.20 41.04
N LEU A 254 -27.05 61.58 41.82
CA LEU A 254 -27.21 60.16 41.92
C LEU A 254 -27.80 59.55 40.62
N LEU A 255 -28.73 60.27 39.98
CA LEU A 255 -29.29 59.88 38.68
C LEU A 255 -28.23 59.90 37.57
N ASP A 256 -27.40 60.94 37.52
CA ASP A 256 -26.33 61.07 36.52
C ASP A 256 -25.27 59.94 36.68
N SER A 257 -24.91 59.63 37.94
CA SER A 257 -24.01 58.52 38.23
C SER A 257 -24.60 57.16 37.85
N SER A 258 -25.92 56.94 38.07
CA SER A 258 -26.63 55.76 37.65
C SER A 258 -26.67 55.59 36.11
N LEU A 259 -26.89 56.67 35.40
CA LEU A 259 -26.85 56.71 33.93
C LEU A 259 -25.46 56.38 33.38
N LEU A 260 -24.40 56.91 34.00
CA LEU A 260 -23.02 56.66 33.62
C LEU A 260 -22.67 55.16 33.86
N ALA A 261 -23.05 54.67 35.04
CA ALA A 261 -22.82 53.23 35.37
C ALA A 261 -23.52 52.25 34.39
N THR A 262 -24.79 52.61 34.03
CA THR A 262 -25.56 51.82 33.04
C THR A 262 -24.90 51.78 31.65
N ARG A 263 -24.44 52.97 31.18
CA ARG A 263 -23.76 53.12 29.89
C ARG A 263 -22.44 52.32 29.87
N ASN A 264 -21.69 52.37 30.96
CA ASN A 264 -20.43 51.62 31.06
C ASN A 264 -20.68 50.11 31.07
N GLY A 265 -21.65 49.60 31.85
CA GLY A 265 -22.02 48.21 31.92
C GLY A 265 -22.53 47.65 30.57
N LEU A 266 -23.32 48.45 29.83
CA LEU A 266 -23.73 48.07 28.46
C LEU A 266 -22.56 48.02 27.49
N GLY A 267 -21.58 48.90 27.63
CA GLY A 267 -20.35 48.92 26.84
C GLY A 267 -19.47 47.67 27.11
N GLU A 268 -19.37 47.23 28.36
CA GLU A 268 -18.66 46.02 28.78
C GLU A 268 -19.36 44.77 28.26
N ALA A 269 -20.68 44.68 28.39
CA ALA A 269 -21.45 43.55 27.87
C ALA A 269 -21.33 43.40 26.34
N ARG A 270 -21.32 44.52 25.59
CA ARG A 270 -21.10 44.49 24.13
C ARG A 270 -19.69 44.03 23.76
N ARG A 271 -18.66 44.39 24.50
CA ARG A 271 -17.28 43.96 24.24
C ARG A 271 -17.07 42.49 24.55
N ALA A 272 -17.76 41.95 25.54
CA ALA A 272 -17.70 40.54 25.89
C ALA A 272 -18.41 39.62 24.87
N LEU A 273 -19.26 40.17 23.99
CA LEU A 273 -19.99 39.45 22.94
C LEU A 273 -19.29 39.49 21.56
N GLN A 274 -18.19 40.25 21.40
CA GLN A 274 -17.37 40.33 20.18
C GLN A 274 -16.16 39.39 20.26
#